data_9f5a95079197d236c971a20ed59f0b25
#
_entry.id   9f5a95079197d236c971a20ed59f0b25
#
_cell.length_a   1.000
_cell.length_b   1.000
_cell.length_c   1.000
_cell.angle_alpha   90.00
_cell.angle_beta   90.00
_cell.angle_gamma   90.00
#
_symmetry.space_group_name_H-M   'P 1'
#
loop_
_entity.id
_entity.type
_entity.pdbx_description
1 polymer ?
#
loop_
_entity_poly.entity_id
_entity_poly.type
_entity_poly.pdbx_seq_one_letter_code
_entity_poly.pdbx_strand_id
1 'polypeptide(L)'
;MKFIYGRQDFKTMERGEENCYLMTNGLGGFSSLTMAGSCSRNDHALLMSCFAAEAPNHRYNMIHRLEEILAFGESRIHLSTQDFTDHSAREEGFRFLSCFTYEDYPVWRYEAEGVEIIKTAALALNENTVGVSYEMINRSGKAAELQVIPQMEFVPKGERLSEAQEFVFTKENPAGQGCSRAVIRSGGRSLYLETNGVVSELPLSFRTGLYYAYDACDGRSDNGCTAANHRI
;
A
#
# COMPACT_ATOMS: atom_id res chain seq x y z
N MET A 1 10.61 -19.17 9.89
CA MET A 1 10.42 -18.64 11.28
C MET A 1 9.18 -17.78 11.22
N LYS A 2 8.23 -18.00 12.14
CA LYS A 2 6.95 -17.27 12.15
C LYS A 2 6.99 -16.15 13.17
N PHE A 3 6.70 -14.93 12.71
CA PHE A 3 6.49 -13.77 13.58
C PHE A 3 4.98 -13.54 13.73
N ILE A 4 4.55 -13.24 14.95
CA ILE A 4 3.14 -12.99 15.27
C ILE A 4 3.08 -11.76 16.16
N TYR A 5 2.29 -10.78 15.73
CA TYR A 5 1.91 -9.59 16.47
C TYR A 5 0.41 -9.64 16.72
N GLY A 6 0.00 -9.54 17.95
CA GLY A 6 -1.42 -9.55 18.31
C GLY A 6 -1.94 -8.14 18.56
N ARG A 7 -3.22 -8.02 18.89
CA ARG A 7 -3.89 -6.73 19.17
C ARG A 7 -3.15 -5.86 20.21
N GLN A 8 -2.48 -6.46 21.18
CA GLN A 8 -1.71 -5.74 22.20
C GLN A 8 -0.48 -5.02 21.64
N ASP A 9 0.02 -5.42 20.47
CA ASP A 9 1.16 -4.81 19.80
C ASP A 9 0.74 -3.60 18.93
N PHE A 10 -0.57 -3.40 18.72
CA PHE A 10 -1.15 -2.32 17.94
C PHE A 10 -1.91 -1.30 18.79
N LYS A 11 -1.49 -1.08 20.04
CA LYS A 11 -2.12 -0.07 20.92
C LYS A 11 -1.82 1.35 20.52
N THR A 12 -0.66 1.58 19.93
CA THR A 12 -0.25 2.87 19.37
C THR A 12 0.34 2.66 17.99
N MET A 13 0.35 3.70 17.19
CA MET A 13 0.93 3.67 15.86
C MET A 13 2.44 3.40 15.92
N GLU A 14 3.13 4.07 16.83
CA GLU A 14 4.58 3.96 17.02
C GLU A 14 4.98 2.50 17.28
N ARG A 15 4.19 1.80 18.11
CA ARG A 15 4.45 0.38 18.39
C ARG A 15 4.26 -0.50 17.15
N GLY A 16 3.25 -0.22 16.30
CA GLY A 16 3.01 -0.92 15.04
C GLY A 16 4.07 -0.62 13.97
N GLU A 17 4.80 0.48 14.12
CA GLU A 17 5.85 0.93 13.19
C GLU A 17 7.28 0.54 13.57
N GLU A 18 7.52 0.01 14.78
CA GLU A 18 8.86 -0.37 15.24
C GLU A 18 9.56 -1.40 14.35
N ASN A 19 8.80 -2.24 13.69
CA ASN A 19 9.33 -3.30 12.83
C ASN A 19 8.67 -3.26 11.46
N CYS A 20 9.41 -3.75 10.44
CA CYS A 20 8.92 -3.93 9.09
C CYS A 20 9.24 -5.36 8.58
N TYR A 21 8.44 -5.84 7.65
CA TYR A 21 8.81 -7.01 6.87
C TYR A 21 9.66 -6.60 5.66
N LEU A 22 10.37 -7.56 5.09
CA LEU A 22 11.10 -7.42 3.83
C LEU A 22 10.94 -8.69 3.00
N MET A 23 10.38 -8.54 1.80
CA MET A 23 10.41 -9.55 0.75
C MET A 23 11.26 -9.04 -0.40
N THR A 24 12.03 -9.90 -1.06
CA THR A 24 12.85 -9.57 -2.22
C THR A 24 12.48 -10.45 -3.40
N ASN A 25 12.58 -9.90 -4.63
CA ASN A 25 12.22 -10.63 -5.85
C ASN A 25 13.40 -11.29 -6.58
N GLY A 26 14.61 -11.24 -6.02
CA GLY A 26 15.82 -11.76 -6.67
C GLY A 26 16.43 -10.84 -7.74
N LEU A 27 15.69 -9.84 -8.23
CA LEU A 27 16.18 -8.86 -9.23
C LEU A 27 16.70 -7.56 -8.60
N GLY A 28 16.64 -7.44 -7.26
CA GLY A 28 16.95 -6.22 -6.53
C GLY A 28 15.73 -5.36 -6.17
N GLY A 29 14.54 -5.73 -6.65
CA GLY A 29 13.26 -5.18 -6.18
C GLY A 29 12.85 -5.78 -4.84
N PHE A 30 11.95 -5.11 -4.13
CA PHE A 30 11.49 -5.56 -2.82
C PHE A 30 10.09 -5.02 -2.48
N SER A 31 9.49 -5.61 -1.45
CA SER A 31 8.32 -5.09 -0.74
C SER A 31 8.65 -4.99 0.74
N SER A 32 8.40 -3.83 1.34
CA SER A 32 8.65 -3.58 2.75
C SER A 32 7.69 -2.52 3.28
N LEU A 33 6.87 -2.89 4.26
CA LEU A 33 6.01 -2.00 5.03
C LEU A 33 6.16 -2.36 6.51
N THR A 34 5.69 -1.48 7.39
CA THR A 34 5.64 -1.77 8.82
C THR A 34 4.63 -2.88 9.13
N MET A 35 4.64 -3.38 10.35
CA MET A 35 3.66 -4.37 10.81
C MET A 35 2.24 -3.78 10.86
N ALA A 36 2.11 -2.46 10.99
CA ALA A 36 0.84 -1.75 10.86
C ALA A 36 0.42 -1.51 9.39
N GLY A 37 1.25 -1.88 8.41
CA GLY A 37 0.99 -1.67 6.99
C GLY A 37 1.28 -0.25 6.50
N SER A 38 1.90 0.58 7.34
CA SER A 38 2.28 1.97 7.04
C SER A 38 3.68 2.10 6.46
N CYS A 39 4.02 3.30 6.01
CA CYS A 39 5.37 3.69 5.64
C CYS A 39 5.94 4.63 6.72
N SER A 40 6.95 4.19 7.44
CA SER A 40 7.69 4.97 8.44
C SER A 40 9.08 5.40 7.93
N ARG A 41 9.40 5.08 6.68
CA ARG A 41 10.59 5.49 5.93
C ARG A 41 10.23 5.79 4.48
N ASN A 42 10.92 6.72 3.86
CA ASN A 42 10.78 7.03 2.43
C ASN A 42 11.15 5.83 1.53
N ASP A 43 11.98 4.93 2.04
CA ASP A 43 12.37 3.70 1.36
C ASP A 43 11.33 2.56 1.48
N HIS A 44 10.27 2.72 2.25
CA HIS A 44 9.19 1.73 2.29
C HIS A 44 8.38 1.77 0.99
N ALA A 45 8.02 0.60 0.52
CA ALA A 45 7.13 0.43 -0.64
C ALA A 45 6.44 -0.93 -0.59
N LEU A 46 5.19 -0.99 -1.03
CA LEU A 46 4.55 -2.25 -1.35
C LEU A 46 5.17 -2.87 -2.60
N LEU A 47 5.56 -2.04 -3.59
CA LEU A 47 6.30 -2.47 -4.78
C LEU A 47 7.44 -1.50 -5.08
N MET A 48 8.64 -1.88 -4.68
CA MET A 48 9.89 -1.28 -5.16
C MET A 48 10.40 -2.12 -6.33
N SER A 49 10.21 -1.62 -7.55
CA SER A 49 10.66 -2.31 -8.77
C SER A 49 12.13 -2.07 -9.05
N CYS A 50 12.80 -3.04 -9.67
CA CYS A 50 14.21 -2.92 -10.10
C CYS A 50 14.29 -3.06 -11.62
N PHE A 51 14.89 -2.06 -12.28
CA PHE A 51 15.10 -2.01 -13.73
C PHE A 51 16.60 -2.14 -14.02
N ALA A 52 17.13 -3.36 -14.04
CA ALA A 52 18.56 -3.67 -14.08
C ALA A 52 19.34 -3.01 -15.24
N ALA A 53 18.67 -2.68 -16.34
CA ALA A 53 19.28 -1.98 -17.49
C ALA A 53 19.66 -0.52 -17.20
N GLU A 54 19.20 0.05 -16.08
CA GLU A 54 19.34 1.48 -15.74
C GLU A 54 20.28 1.72 -14.55
N ALA A 55 21.26 0.83 -14.34
CA ALA A 55 22.25 0.98 -13.28
C ALA A 55 22.93 2.39 -13.32
N PRO A 56 23.32 2.97 -12.15
CA PRO A 56 23.28 2.42 -10.80
C PRO A 56 21.98 2.63 -10.03
N ASN A 57 21.15 3.61 -10.38
CA ASN A 57 19.91 3.93 -9.68
C ASN A 57 18.70 3.38 -10.43
N HIS A 58 18.52 2.07 -10.35
CA HIS A 58 17.51 1.34 -11.12
C HIS A 58 16.33 0.85 -10.27
N ARG A 59 16.22 1.30 -9.03
CA ARG A 59 15.05 1.01 -8.18
C ARG A 59 14.08 2.17 -8.17
N TYR A 60 12.80 1.86 -8.37
CA TYR A 60 11.72 2.84 -8.42
C TYR A 60 10.61 2.43 -7.46
N ASN A 61 10.16 3.37 -6.66
CA ASN A 61 8.95 3.20 -5.85
C ASN A 61 7.73 3.32 -6.77
N MET A 62 7.13 2.18 -7.13
CA MET A 62 5.98 2.13 -8.03
C MET A 62 4.69 2.24 -7.25
N ILE A 63 4.54 1.43 -6.18
CA ILE A 63 3.41 1.47 -5.26
C ILE A 63 3.97 1.66 -3.86
N HIS A 64 3.76 2.83 -3.29
CA HIS A 64 4.23 3.14 -1.95
C HIS A 64 3.44 2.33 -0.91
N ARG A 65 2.12 2.46 -0.91
CA ARG A 65 1.20 1.72 -0.05
C ARG A 65 -0.18 1.57 -0.71
N LEU A 66 -1.08 0.86 -0.05
CA LEU A 66 -2.50 0.86 -0.38
C LEU A 66 -3.26 1.63 0.70
N GLU A 67 -4.20 2.47 0.29
CA GLU A 67 -5.22 3.02 1.17
C GLU A 67 -6.44 2.11 1.09
N GLU A 68 -6.85 1.54 2.21
CA GLU A 68 -7.97 0.63 2.31
C GLU A 68 -9.09 1.26 3.11
N ILE A 69 -10.29 1.26 2.53
CA ILE A 69 -11.49 1.84 3.14
C ILE A 69 -12.59 0.78 3.13
N LEU A 70 -13.06 0.41 4.31
CA LEU A 70 -14.27 -0.38 4.46
C LEU A 70 -15.48 0.55 4.43
N ALA A 71 -16.25 0.48 3.35
CA ALA A 71 -17.49 1.20 3.19
C ALA A 71 -18.65 0.37 3.71
N PHE A 72 -19.49 0.97 4.56
CA PHE A 72 -20.50 0.29 5.33
C PHE A 72 -21.74 1.18 5.48
N GLY A 73 -22.68 1.07 4.56
CA GLY A 73 -23.74 2.05 4.42
C GLY A 73 -23.16 3.44 4.10
N GLU A 74 -23.44 4.43 4.96
CA GLU A 74 -22.87 5.77 4.85
C GLU A 74 -21.52 5.93 5.57
N SER A 75 -21.15 4.96 6.40
CA SER A 75 -19.90 4.98 7.17
C SER A 75 -18.71 4.58 6.30
N ARG A 76 -17.56 5.22 6.57
CA ARG A 76 -16.29 4.92 5.95
C ARG A 76 -15.27 4.68 7.05
N ILE A 77 -14.66 3.51 7.07
CA ILE A 77 -13.66 3.13 8.06
C ILE A 77 -12.33 2.95 7.33
N HIS A 78 -11.35 3.80 7.63
CA HIS A 78 -9.99 3.65 7.09
C HIS A 78 -9.29 2.51 7.84
N LEU A 79 -8.87 1.50 7.09
CA LEU A 79 -8.10 0.37 7.60
C LEU A 79 -6.61 0.56 7.38
N SER A 80 -6.23 1.48 6.49
CA SER A 80 -4.83 1.88 6.29
C SER A 80 -4.32 2.69 7.46
N THR A 81 -3.02 2.56 7.71
CA THR A 81 -2.28 3.31 8.73
C THR A 81 -1.25 4.20 8.05
N GLN A 82 -1.22 5.49 8.37
CA GLN A 82 -0.17 6.42 7.93
C GLN A 82 -0.18 7.68 8.80
N ASP A 83 0.99 8.14 9.18
CA ASP A 83 1.15 9.44 9.82
C ASP A 83 1.44 10.53 8.78
N PHE A 84 1.08 11.76 9.12
CA PHE A 84 1.31 12.95 8.29
C PHE A 84 1.99 14.02 9.15
N THR A 85 2.66 14.96 8.52
CA THR A 85 3.29 16.11 9.21
C THR A 85 2.26 16.94 9.99
N ASP A 86 1.01 16.98 9.53
CA ASP A 86 -0.14 17.35 10.34
C ASP A 86 -0.73 16.09 10.98
N HIS A 87 -0.27 15.79 12.18
CA HIS A 87 -0.69 14.61 12.95
C HIS A 87 -2.20 14.53 13.18
N SER A 88 -2.97 15.61 12.97
CA SER A 88 -4.44 15.60 13.05
C SER A 88 -5.09 14.85 11.88
N ALA A 89 -4.38 14.69 10.76
CA ALA A 89 -4.82 13.97 9.57
C ALA A 89 -4.42 12.49 9.57
N ARG A 90 -3.88 11.97 10.67
CA ARG A 90 -3.40 10.60 10.83
C ARG A 90 -4.45 9.56 10.47
N GLU A 91 -4.06 8.59 9.64
CA GLU A 91 -4.86 7.39 9.38
C GLU A 91 -4.57 6.35 10.46
N GLU A 92 -5.58 5.94 11.20
CA GLU A 92 -5.42 5.11 12.41
C GLU A 92 -5.92 3.66 12.21
N GLY A 93 -5.72 3.09 11.03
CA GLY A 93 -6.12 1.72 10.71
C GLY A 93 -5.55 0.66 11.65
N PHE A 94 -4.40 0.92 12.29
CA PHE A 94 -3.80 0.05 13.30
C PHE A 94 -4.77 -0.30 14.44
N ARG A 95 -5.74 0.54 14.74
CA ARG A 95 -6.76 0.31 15.78
C ARG A 95 -7.68 -0.88 15.45
N PHE A 96 -7.83 -1.21 14.18
CA PHE A 96 -8.64 -2.32 13.70
C PHE A 96 -7.82 -3.59 13.50
N LEU A 97 -6.49 -3.54 13.59
CA LEU A 97 -5.62 -4.71 13.50
C LEU A 97 -5.81 -5.61 14.71
N SER A 98 -6.23 -6.84 14.46
CA SER A 98 -6.29 -7.90 15.47
C SER A 98 -5.03 -8.76 15.48
N CYS A 99 -4.41 -8.95 14.33
CA CYS A 99 -3.21 -9.76 14.18
C CYS A 99 -2.41 -9.39 12.93
N PHE A 100 -1.10 -9.46 13.03
CA PHE A 100 -0.17 -9.54 11.91
C PHE A 100 0.66 -10.80 12.05
N THR A 101 0.86 -11.51 10.95
CA THR A 101 1.77 -12.67 10.91
C THR A 101 2.68 -12.58 9.69
N TYR A 102 3.92 -13.04 9.87
CA TYR A 102 4.88 -13.19 8.79
C TYR A 102 5.61 -14.52 8.94
N GLU A 103 5.52 -15.35 7.94
CA GLU A 103 6.28 -16.59 7.79
C GLU A 103 6.88 -16.64 6.38
N ASP A 104 6.06 -16.90 5.38
CA ASP A 104 6.42 -16.81 3.97
C ASP A 104 5.92 -15.49 3.36
N TYR A 105 4.77 -15.02 3.85
CA TYR A 105 4.10 -13.80 3.40
C TYR A 105 3.59 -12.99 4.59
N PRO A 106 3.52 -11.64 4.48
CA PRO A 106 2.84 -10.80 5.45
C PRO A 106 1.33 -10.98 5.33
N VAL A 107 0.68 -11.20 6.46
CA VAL A 107 -0.78 -11.33 6.58
C VAL A 107 -1.28 -10.41 7.68
N TRP A 108 -2.17 -9.51 7.34
CA TRP A 108 -2.87 -8.61 8.25
C TRP A 108 -4.31 -9.07 8.44
N ARG A 109 -4.80 -9.04 9.67
CA ARG A 109 -6.20 -9.28 10.02
C ARG A 109 -6.78 -8.05 10.67
N TYR A 110 -7.82 -7.51 10.04
CA TYR A 110 -8.57 -6.36 10.54
C TYR A 110 -9.94 -6.82 11.00
N GLU A 111 -10.45 -6.20 12.06
CA GLU A 111 -11.79 -6.43 12.59
C GLU A 111 -12.46 -5.07 12.82
N ALA A 112 -13.54 -4.80 12.11
CA ALA A 112 -14.33 -3.59 12.20
C ALA A 112 -15.82 -3.87 11.96
N GLU A 113 -16.69 -3.39 12.83
CA GLU A 113 -18.15 -3.41 12.67
C GLU A 113 -18.75 -4.81 12.32
N GLY A 114 -18.15 -5.89 12.83
CA GLY A 114 -18.57 -7.26 12.52
C GLY A 114 -18.08 -7.78 11.16
N VAL A 115 -17.19 -7.06 10.51
CA VAL A 115 -16.47 -7.51 9.30
C VAL A 115 -15.04 -7.82 9.67
N GLU A 116 -14.57 -9.00 9.26
CA GLU A 116 -13.17 -9.40 9.32
C GLU A 116 -12.58 -9.31 7.92
N ILE A 117 -11.41 -8.69 7.78
CA ILE A 117 -10.67 -8.60 6.53
C ILE A 117 -9.28 -9.20 6.73
N ILE A 118 -8.94 -10.17 5.88
CA ILE A 118 -7.63 -10.79 5.86
C ILE A 118 -6.92 -10.33 4.58
N LYS A 119 -5.87 -9.53 4.74
CA LYS A 119 -5.01 -9.06 3.66
C LYS A 119 -3.74 -9.90 3.64
N THR A 120 -3.35 -10.40 2.47
CA THR A 120 -2.08 -11.08 2.24
C THR A 120 -1.36 -10.43 1.08
N ALA A 121 -0.08 -10.15 1.21
CA ALA A 121 0.74 -9.67 0.10
C ALA A 121 1.85 -10.68 -0.23
N ALA A 122 2.18 -10.79 -1.52
CA ALA A 122 3.26 -11.64 -2.01
C ALA A 122 4.03 -10.93 -3.12
N LEU A 123 5.34 -11.08 -3.14
CA LEU A 123 6.20 -10.57 -4.19
C LEU A 123 6.66 -11.73 -5.08
N ALA A 124 6.43 -11.63 -6.39
CA ALA A 124 6.80 -12.68 -7.32
C ALA A 124 8.33 -12.77 -7.47
N LEU A 125 8.84 -14.00 -7.49
CA LEU A 125 10.27 -14.24 -7.70
C LEU A 125 10.63 -13.97 -9.18
N ASN A 126 11.73 -13.25 -9.40
CA ASN A 126 12.25 -12.86 -10.72
C ASN A 126 11.30 -11.97 -11.54
N GLU A 127 10.37 -11.27 -10.87
CA GLU A 127 9.46 -10.31 -11.50
C GLU A 127 9.30 -9.05 -10.65
N ASN A 128 8.98 -7.93 -11.29
CA ASN A 128 8.56 -6.70 -10.60
C ASN A 128 7.04 -6.72 -10.40
N THR A 129 6.54 -7.75 -9.75
CA THR A 129 5.11 -8.01 -9.57
C THR A 129 4.79 -8.27 -8.10
N VAL A 130 3.82 -7.55 -7.56
CA VAL A 130 3.24 -7.80 -6.24
C VAL A 130 1.79 -8.24 -6.39
N GLY A 131 1.43 -9.33 -5.74
CA GLY A 131 0.05 -9.77 -5.59
C GLY A 131 -0.47 -9.40 -4.21
N VAL A 132 -1.71 -8.90 -4.14
CA VAL A 132 -2.40 -8.65 -2.87
C VAL A 132 -3.77 -9.29 -2.95
N SER A 133 -4.10 -10.09 -1.94
CA SER A 133 -5.42 -10.71 -1.80
C SER A 133 -6.12 -10.21 -0.55
N TYR A 134 -7.44 -10.10 -0.66
CA TYR A 134 -8.33 -9.78 0.45
C TYR A 134 -9.39 -10.87 0.56
N GLU A 135 -9.54 -11.42 1.76
CA GLU A 135 -10.68 -12.24 2.15
C GLU A 135 -11.53 -11.43 3.12
N MET A 136 -12.81 -11.25 2.79
CA MET A 136 -13.74 -10.49 3.63
C MET A 136 -14.81 -11.43 4.18
N ILE A 137 -14.88 -11.53 5.50
CA ILE A 137 -15.87 -12.30 6.24
C ILE A 137 -16.83 -11.33 6.93
N ASN A 138 -18.00 -11.15 6.34
CA ASN A 138 -18.98 -10.21 6.83
C ASN A 138 -20.04 -10.90 7.69
N ARG A 139 -20.03 -10.62 8.99
CA ARG A 139 -21.01 -11.12 9.98
C ARG A 139 -21.94 -9.99 10.49
N SER A 140 -21.85 -8.82 9.92
CA SER A 140 -22.60 -7.63 10.37
C SER A 140 -24.08 -7.62 10.00
N GLY A 141 -24.48 -8.46 9.05
CA GLY A 141 -25.86 -8.46 8.50
C GLY A 141 -26.16 -7.28 7.55
N LYS A 142 -25.17 -6.43 7.22
CA LYS A 142 -25.30 -5.29 6.31
C LYS A 142 -24.36 -5.47 5.12
N ALA A 143 -24.63 -4.79 4.00
CA ALA A 143 -23.70 -4.77 2.87
C ALA A 143 -22.41 -4.02 3.26
N ALA A 144 -21.28 -4.59 2.87
CA ALA A 144 -19.96 -4.01 3.06
C ALA A 144 -19.18 -4.07 1.75
N GLU A 145 -18.41 -3.03 1.46
CA GLU A 145 -17.53 -2.90 0.29
C GLU A 145 -16.14 -2.54 0.78
N LEU A 146 -15.12 -3.22 0.26
CA LEU A 146 -13.73 -2.83 0.46
C LEU A 146 -13.26 -2.03 -0.75
N GLN A 147 -12.87 -0.80 -0.54
CA GLN A 147 -12.25 0.06 -1.53
C GLN A 147 -10.74 0.08 -1.30
N VAL A 148 -9.98 -0.16 -2.36
CA VAL A 148 -8.51 -0.18 -2.32
C VAL A 148 -7.99 0.87 -3.30
N ILE A 149 -7.21 1.82 -2.79
CA ILE A 149 -6.66 2.94 -3.55
C ILE A 149 -5.14 2.84 -3.52
N PRO A 150 -4.50 2.42 -4.63
CA PRO A 150 -3.05 2.40 -4.71
C PRO A 150 -2.48 3.82 -4.63
N GLN A 151 -1.57 4.03 -3.68
CA GLN A 151 -0.80 5.26 -3.49
C GLN A 151 0.55 5.09 -4.18
N MET A 152 0.77 5.82 -5.27
CA MET A 152 1.88 5.63 -6.20
C MET A 152 2.89 6.76 -6.13
N GLU A 153 4.13 6.49 -6.54
CA GLU A 153 5.18 7.52 -6.64
C GLU A 153 5.84 7.56 -8.02
N PHE A 154 6.24 6.43 -8.59
CA PHE A 154 6.96 6.33 -9.86
C PHE A 154 8.27 7.14 -9.87
N VAL A 155 8.96 7.19 -8.75
CA VAL A 155 10.24 7.90 -8.58
C VAL A 155 11.37 6.94 -8.21
N PRO A 156 12.63 7.30 -8.50
CA PRO A 156 13.78 6.56 -8.01
C PRO A 156 13.76 6.43 -6.48
N LYS A 157 14.27 5.30 -5.98
CA LYS A 157 14.38 5.04 -4.55
C LYS A 157 15.11 6.18 -3.83
N GLY A 158 14.48 6.70 -2.78
CA GLY A 158 15.02 7.82 -1.98
C GLY A 158 14.70 9.20 -2.53
N GLU A 159 14.07 9.30 -3.70
CA GLU A 159 13.56 10.56 -4.23
C GLU A 159 12.12 10.82 -3.77
N ARG A 160 11.67 12.04 -3.95
CA ARG A 160 10.32 12.47 -3.59
C ARG A 160 9.50 12.76 -4.84
N LEU A 161 8.26 12.31 -4.86
CA LEU A 161 7.30 12.64 -5.90
C LEU A 161 7.02 14.15 -5.91
N SER A 162 7.07 14.73 -7.12
CA SER A 162 6.63 16.12 -7.38
C SER A 162 5.15 16.13 -7.75
N GLU A 163 4.39 17.07 -7.21
CA GLU A 163 2.99 17.32 -7.59
C GLU A 163 2.83 17.80 -9.06
N ALA A 164 3.93 18.14 -9.72
CA ALA A 164 3.95 18.45 -11.16
C ALA A 164 4.06 17.21 -12.05
N GLN A 165 4.27 16.01 -11.46
CA GLN A 165 4.37 14.78 -12.23
C GLN A 165 3.00 14.34 -12.73
N GLU A 166 2.93 14.03 -14.02
CA GLU A 166 1.70 13.59 -14.68
C GLU A 166 1.51 12.08 -14.50
N PHE A 167 0.26 11.67 -14.28
CA PHE A 167 -0.18 10.28 -14.23
C PHE A 167 -1.32 10.07 -15.24
N VAL A 168 -1.12 9.13 -16.15
CA VAL A 168 -2.12 8.76 -17.15
C VAL A 168 -2.69 7.40 -16.80
N PHE A 169 -4.00 7.34 -16.60
CA PHE A 169 -4.76 6.12 -16.38
C PHE A 169 -5.42 5.67 -17.68
N THR A 170 -5.33 4.38 -18.01
CA THR A 170 -6.01 3.78 -19.15
C THR A 170 -6.65 2.47 -18.69
N LYS A 171 -7.98 2.42 -18.76
CA LYS A 171 -8.72 1.18 -18.47
C LYS A 171 -8.68 0.28 -19.71
N GLU A 172 -8.34 -0.98 -19.49
CA GLU A 172 -8.39 -2.03 -20.49
C GLU A 172 -9.58 -2.96 -20.17
N ASN A 173 -10.37 -3.28 -21.15
CA ASN A 173 -11.46 -4.24 -21.03
C ASN A 173 -11.08 -5.51 -21.80
N PRO A 174 -10.39 -6.47 -21.18
CA PRO A 174 -10.08 -7.73 -21.84
C PRO A 174 -11.38 -8.50 -22.10
N ALA A 175 -11.60 -8.86 -23.37
CA ALA A 175 -12.79 -9.62 -23.75
C ALA A 175 -12.78 -11.00 -23.06
N GLY A 176 -13.84 -11.33 -22.33
CA GLY A 176 -14.14 -12.69 -21.87
C GLY A 176 -13.43 -13.17 -20.60
N GLN A 177 -12.72 -12.32 -19.89
CA GLN A 177 -12.12 -12.65 -18.58
C GLN A 177 -12.82 -11.84 -17.49
N GLY A 178 -13.27 -12.48 -16.42
CA GLY A 178 -13.94 -11.84 -15.27
C GLY A 178 -13.00 -10.98 -14.41
N CYS A 179 -12.02 -10.31 -15.04
CA CYS A 179 -11.07 -9.41 -14.40
C CYS A 179 -11.09 -8.03 -15.05
N SER A 180 -10.79 -7.02 -14.26
CA SER A 180 -10.57 -5.64 -14.73
C SER A 180 -9.08 -5.40 -14.88
N ARG A 181 -8.68 -4.69 -15.92
CA ARG A 181 -7.29 -4.29 -16.19
C ARG A 181 -7.18 -2.79 -16.34
N ALA A 182 -6.06 -2.25 -15.91
CA ALA A 182 -5.69 -0.87 -16.16
C ALA A 182 -4.17 -0.74 -16.32
N VAL A 183 -3.76 0.33 -17.02
CA VAL A 183 -2.35 0.72 -17.13
C VAL A 183 -2.22 2.15 -16.63
N ILE A 184 -1.32 2.35 -15.70
CA ILE A 184 -0.96 3.66 -15.19
C ILE A 184 0.45 4.00 -15.71
N ARG A 185 0.62 5.19 -16.29
CA ARG A 185 1.88 5.66 -16.83
C ARG A 185 2.29 6.96 -16.18
N SER A 186 3.55 7.06 -15.79
CA SER A 186 4.14 8.27 -15.24
C SER A 186 5.65 8.19 -15.33
N GLY A 187 6.35 9.31 -15.55
CA GLY A 187 7.81 9.38 -15.55
C GLY A 187 8.50 8.37 -16.49
N GLY A 188 7.90 8.04 -17.64
CA GLY A 188 8.42 7.03 -18.57
C GLY A 188 8.27 5.58 -18.11
N ARG A 189 7.54 5.32 -17.02
CA ARG A 189 7.26 4.00 -16.45
C ARG A 189 5.80 3.61 -16.63
N SER A 190 5.53 2.30 -16.57
CA SER A 190 4.18 1.75 -16.61
C SER A 190 3.97 0.77 -15.48
N LEU A 191 2.82 0.88 -14.83
CA LEU A 191 2.29 -0.09 -13.88
C LEU A 191 1.08 -0.76 -14.51
N TYR A 192 1.10 -2.07 -14.59
CA TYR A 192 -0.02 -2.88 -15.05
C TYR A 192 -0.78 -3.40 -13.84
N LEU A 193 -2.06 -3.10 -13.79
CA LEU A 193 -2.98 -3.54 -12.75
C LEU A 193 -3.91 -4.60 -13.32
N GLU A 194 -4.07 -5.71 -12.62
CA GLU A 194 -5.09 -6.71 -12.89
C GLU A 194 -5.81 -7.10 -11.60
N THR A 195 -7.13 -7.15 -11.62
CA THR A 195 -7.92 -7.46 -10.44
C THR A 195 -9.23 -8.16 -10.80
N ASN A 196 -9.75 -8.98 -9.88
CA ASN A 196 -11.12 -9.51 -9.94
C ASN A 196 -12.17 -8.51 -9.41
N GLY A 197 -11.74 -7.37 -8.87
CA GLY A 197 -12.60 -6.25 -8.48
C GLY A 197 -12.97 -5.34 -9.64
N VAL A 198 -13.65 -4.26 -9.33
CA VAL A 198 -14.06 -3.23 -10.30
C VAL A 198 -13.09 -2.06 -10.23
N VAL A 199 -12.36 -1.81 -11.32
CA VAL A 199 -11.48 -0.64 -11.40
C VAL A 199 -12.28 0.59 -11.83
N SER A 200 -12.18 1.66 -11.07
CA SER A 200 -12.78 2.97 -11.35
C SER A 200 -11.69 4.04 -11.40
N GLU A 201 -11.76 4.90 -12.42
CA GLU A 201 -10.92 6.09 -12.50
C GLU A 201 -11.36 7.11 -11.43
N LEU A 202 -10.40 7.77 -10.83
CA LEU A 202 -10.58 8.91 -9.94
C LEU A 202 -9.86 10.13 -10.52
N PRO A 203 -10.27 11.35 -10.16
CA PRO A 203 -9.46 12.52 -10.40
C PRO A 203 -8.06 12.33 -9.78
N LEU A 204 -7.02 12.71 -10.52
CA LEU A 204 -5.66 12.67 -9.98
C LEU A 204 -5.59 13.51 -8.71
N SER A 205 -5.11 12.93 -7.65
CA SER A 205 -4.93 13.58 -6.36
C SER A 205 -3.55 13.25 -5.78
N PHE A 206 -2.98 14.21 -5.08
CA PHE A 206 -1.71 14.04 -4.37
C PHE A 206 -1.96 14.09 -2.87
N ARG A 207 -1.38 13.11 -2.17
CA ARG A 207 -1.31 13.07 -0.70
C ARG A 207 0.07 13.56 -0.30
N THR A 208 0.15 14.79 0.15
CA THR A 208 1.40 15.41 0.62
C THR A 208 1.54 15.30 2.12
N GLY A 209 2.75 15.51 2.61
CA GLY A 209 3.02 15.55 4.04
C GLY A 209 3.00 14.18 4.72
N LEU A 210 3.23 13.07 4.00
CA LEU A 210 3.43 11.78 4.65
C LEU A 210 4.64 11.91 5.60
N TYR A 211 4.48 11.53 6.85
CA TYR A 211 5.52 11.62 7.86
C TYR A 211 6.25 10.29 8.02
N TYR A 212 7.57 10.34 7.93
CA TYR A 212 8.45 9.19 8.05
C TYR A 212 9.26 9.27 9.35
N ALA A 213 8.68 8.74 10.43
CA ALA A 213 9.21 8.87 11.78
C ALA A 213 10.67 8.41 11.92
N TYR A 214 11.07 7.33 11.24
CA TYR A 214 12.43 6.81 11.33
C TYR A 214 13.42 7.58 10.47
N ASP A 215 13.00 8.19 9.36
CA ASP A 215 13.86 9.08 8.57
C ASP A 215 14.08 10.40 9.31
N ALA A 216 13.06 10.92 10.00
CA ALA A 216 13.19 12.08 10.89
C ALA A 216 14.21 11.83 12.01
N CYS A 217 14.17 10.67 12.66
CA CYS A 217 15.14 10.28 13.69
C CYS A 217 16.58 10.17 13.16
N ASP A 218 16.74 9.75 11.90
CA ASP A 218 18.03 9.61 11.22
C ASP A 218 18.53 10.95 10.61
N GLY A 219 17.76 12.04 10.74
CA GLY A 219 18.08 13.35 10.15
C GLY A 219 17.92 13.39 8.62
N ARG A 220 17.12 12.48 8.06
CA ARG A 220 16.77 12.44 6.64
C ARG A 220 15.49 13.24 6.37
N SER A 221 15.08 13.31 5.11
CA SER A 221 13.77 13.88 4.76
C SER A 221 12.65 13.02 5.33
N ASP A 222 11.86 13.61 6.22
CA ASP A 222 10.75 12.98 6.94
C ASP A 222 9.39 13.20 6.25
N ASN A 223 9.40 13.69 5.02
CA ASN A 223 8.21 14.21 4.36
C ASN A 223 8.04 13.62 2.95
N GLY A 224 6.95 12.93 2.72
CA GLY A 224 6.63 12.24 1.48
C GLY A 224 5.43 12.82 0.74
N CYS A 225 5.27 12.34 -0.49
CA CYS A 225 4.13 12.63 -1.35
C CYS A 225 3.79 11.39 -2.17
N THR A 226 2.51 11.05 -2.25
CA THR A 226 2.00 9.98 -3.13
C THR A 226 0.90 10.50 -4.03
N ALA A 227 0.64 9.80 -5.13
CA ALA A 227 -0.42 10.11 -6.08
C ALA A 227 -1.41 8.95 -6.19
N ALA A 228 -2.68 9.26 -6.41
CA ALA A 228 -3.73 8.29 -6.72
C ALA A 228 -4.63 8.84 -7.83
N ASN A 229 -5.00 7.99 -8.79
CA ASN A 229 -5.93 8.32 -9.86
C ASN A 229 -6.93 7.20 -10.16
N HIS A 230 -6.99 6.17 -9.34
CA HIS A 230 -7.96 5.07 -9.48
C HIS A 230 -8.18 4.35 -8.15
N ARG A 231 -9.28 3.59 -8.10
CA ARG A 231 -9.59 2.65 -7.01
C ARG A 231 -10.09 1.31 -7.56
N ILE A 232 -9.91 0.31 -6.73
CA ILE A 232 -10.42 -1.06 -6.91
C ILE A 232 -11.54 -1.31 -5.93
#